data_6333247769cbc71406d0574b7ee907c3
#
_entry.id   6333247769cbc71406d0574b7ee907c3
#
_cell.length_a   1.000
_cell.length_b   1.000
_cell.length_c   1.000
_cell.angle_alpha   90.00
_cell.angle_beta   90.00
_cell.angle_gamma   90.00
#
_symmetry.space_group_name_H-M   'P 1'
#
loop_
_entity.id
_entity.type
_entity.pdbx_description
1 polymer ?
#
loop_
_entity_poly.entity_id
_entity_poly.type
_entity_poly.pdbx_seq_one_letter_code
_entity_poly.pdbx_strand_id
1 'polypeptide(L)'
;MGGALSRSLLDAVQAPARQSASLEATDHRPWPVPETSWVMGQTWDELLFAHWRASADALRSHLPEGLELDLFEDEAWIGVTPFRVTGLRARGLPPLPVISSFLEVNTRTYVTAGGKPGIWFFSLDAESDLAVKAARRAYKLPYFLADMRAEWRDGRLRYESTRRGGERAALRVGYRPIGDVIDADPSSLAHFLTERYCLYTEDAGRLKRAEIHHEPWPLQPAEAEIEENTMPPSGIELLEEASLLHFSARQDVVIWQLRDA
;
A
#
# COMPACT_ATOMS: atom_id res chain seq x y z
N MET A 1 -29.05 6.08 -5.71
CA MET A 1 -28.05 7.17 -5.63
C MET A 1 -27.91 7.83 -4.25
N GLY A 2 -28.99 8.02 -3.45
CA GLY A 2 -28.89 8.68 -2.13
C GLY A 2 -28.12 7.94 -1.04
N GLY A 3 -28.10 6.61 -1.03
CA GLY A 3 -27.42 5.82 0.02
C GLY A 3 -25.89 5.79 -0.06
N ALA A 4 -25.30 5.85 -1.24
CA ALA A 4 -23.85 5.82 -1.44
C ALA A 4 -23.19 7.17 -1.09
N LEU A 5 -23.82 8.29 -1.46
CA LEU A 5 -23.38 9.64 -1.10
C LEU A 5 -23.44 9.89 0.43
N SER A 6 -24.48 9.36 1.09
CA SER A 6 -24.62 9.48 2.55
C SER A 6 -23.54 8.70 3.32
N ARG A 7 -23.18 7.49 2.86
CA ARG A 7 -22.09 6.69 3.45
C ARG A 7 -20.73 7.36 3.27
N SER A 8 -20.44 7.86 2.07
CA SER A 8 -19.17 8.57 1.77
C SER A 8 -18.98 9.82 2.63
N LEU A 9 -20.04 10.59 2.90
CA LEU A 9 -19.97 11.77 3.77
C LEU A 9 -19.76 11.39 5.25
N LEU A 10 -20.44 10.36 5.74
CA LEU A 10 -20.26 9.85 7.10
C LEU A 10 -18.84 9.33 7.31
N ASP A 11 -18.32 8.57 6.36
CA ASP A 11 -16.95 8.04 6.39
C ASP A 11 -15.93 9.18 6.43
N ALA A 12 -16.08 10.21 5.62
CA ALA A 12 -15.20 11.39 5.61
C ALA A 12 -15.21 12.14 6.96
N VAL A 13 -16.37 12.22 7.62
CA VAL A 13 -16.50 12.86 8.95
C VAL A 13 -15.86 12.01 10.04
N GLN A 14 -15.95 10.69 9.97
CA GLN A 14 -15.43 9.75 10.97
C GLN A 14 -13.95 9.42 10.81
N ALA A 15 -13.38 9.51 9.57
CA ALA A 15 -12.01 9.18 9.29
C ALA A 15 -10.99 9.88 10.23
N PRO A 16 -11.10 11.18 10.57
CA PRO A 16 -10.18 11.83 11.51
C PRO A 16 -10.12 11.18 12.89
N ALA A 17 -11.27 10.77 13.41
CA ALA A 17 -11.35 10.13 14.72
C ALA A 17 -10.75 8.72 14.69
N ARG A 18 -11.12 7.89 13.69
CA ARG A 18 -10.59 6.53 13.53
C ARG A 18 -9.08 6.51 13.34
N GLN A 19 -8.54 7.34 12.41
CA GLN A 19 -7.11 7.45 12.14
C GLN A 19 -6.31 7.88 13.38
N SER A 20 -6.88 8.71 14.25
CA SER A 20 -6.21 9.10 15.49
C SER A 20 -6.34 8.01 16.57
N ALA A 21 -7.46 7.31 16.62
CA ALA A 21 -7.71 6.23 17.58
C ALA A 21 -6.82 5.00 17.32
N SER A 22 -6.38 4.76 16.07
CA SER A 22 -5.46 3.65 15.77
C SER A 22 -4.19 3.70 16.63
N LEU A 23 -3.76 4.87 17.08
CA LEU A 23 -2.59 5.04 17.96
C LEU A 23 -2.81 4.57 19.41
N GLU A 24 -4.02 4.20 19.79
CA GLU A 24 -4.31 3.63 21.11
C GLU A 24 -3.85 2.16 21.20
N ALA A 25 -3.65 1.47 20.06
CA ALA A 25 -3.18 0.10 19.95
C ALA A 25 -1.83 0.04 19.24
N THR A 26 -0.72 0.00 19.99
CA THR A 26 0.64 0.01 19.44
C THR A 26 1.49 -1.21 19.81
N ASP A 27 0.99 -2.09 20.68
CA ASP A 27 1.76 -3.22 21.25
C ASP A 27 2.14 -4.29 20.20
N HIS A 28 1.41 -4.34 19.08
CA HIS A 28 1.69 -5.23 17.95
C HIS A 28 2.90 -4.79 17.11
N ARG A 29 3.38 -3.56 17.30
CA ARG A 29 4.50 -3.03 16.51
C ARG A 29 5.83 -3.63 16.98
N PRO A 30 6.75 -3.95 16.06
CA PRO A 30 8.08 -4.43 16.43
C PRO A 30 9.00 -3.35 17.04
N TRP A 31 8.59 -2.08 16.97
CA TRP A 31 9.25 -0.94 17.64
C TRP A 31 8.21 0.16 17.97
N PRO A 32 8.50 1.01 18.96
CA PRO A 32 7.60 2.09 19.34
C PRO A 32 7.32 3.08 18.19
N VAL A 33 6.15 3.70 18.23
CA VAL A 33 5.84 4.85 17.35
C VAL A 33 6.81 6.00 17.62
N PRO A 34 7.11 6.87 16.64
CA PRO A 34 7.94 8.04 16.86
C PRO A 34 7.35 8.98 17.90
N GLU A 35 8.21 9.60 18.73
CA GLU A 35 7.80 10.64 19.70
C GLU A 35 7.27 11.90 19.01
N THR A 36 7.68 12.13 17.75
CA THR A 36 7.17 13.24 16.95
C THR A 36 5.75 12.98 16.49
N SER A 37 5.02 14.05 16.20
CA SER A 37 3.66 13.93 15.69
C SER A 37 3.64 13.36 14.25
N TRP A 38 2.68 12.48 13.98
CA TRP A 38 2.36 12.11 12.59
C TRP A 38 1.86 13.32 11.80
N VAL A 39 1.98 13.30 10.49
CA VAL A 39 1.67 14.45 9.62
C VAL A 39 0.51 14.20 8.66
N MET A 40 0.23 12.95 8.32
CA MET A 40 -0.79 12.59 7.33
C MET A 40 -1.60 11.38 7.79
N GLY A 41 -2.92 11.45 7.67
CA GLY A 41 -3.83 10.32 7.87
C GLY A 41 -4.46 9.90 6.54
N GLN A 42 -4.65 8.61 6.37
CA GLN A 42 -5.33 7.96 5.23
C GLN A 42 -6.20 6.83 5.74
N THR A 43 -7.19 6.46 4.95
CA THR A 43 -7.92 5.20 5.09
C THR A 43 -7.77 4.45 3.77
N TRP A 44 -7.38 3.19 3.82
CA TRP A 44 -7.24 2.31 2.66
C TRP A 44 -8.40 1.34 2.64
N ASP A 45 -9.23 1.45 1.62
CA ASP A 45 -10.45 0.66 1.46
C ASP A 45 -10.31 -0.33 0.30
N GLU A 46 -11.00 -1.48 0.42
CA GLU A 46 -11.14 -2.48 -0.66
C GLU A 46 -9.80 -3.01 -1.18
N LEU A 47 -8.82 -3.18 -0.30
CA LEU A 47 -7.43 -3.47 -0.66
C LEU A 47 -7.27 -4.96 -0.98
N LEU A 48 -6.63 -5.26 -2.12
CA LEU A 48 -6.10 -6.58 -2.45
C LEU A 48 -4.59 -6.60 -2.17
N PHE A 49 -4.15 -7.58 -1.42
CA PHE A 49 -2.76 -8.01 -1.36
C PHE A 49 -2.56 -9.17 -2.33
N ALA A 50 -1.89 -8.95 -3.44
CA ALA A 50 -1.49 -9.99 -4.37
C ALA A 50 0.03 -10.11 -4.38
N HIS A 51 0.56 -11.28 -4.07
CA HIS A 51 1.97 -11.52 -3.88
C HIS A 51 2.48 -12.68 -4.73
N TRP A 52 3.72 -12.52 -5.21
CA TRP A 52 4.46 -13.49 -6.00
C TRP A 52 5.87 -13.66 -5.45
N ARG A 53 6.43 -14.84 -5.63
CA ARG A 53 7.87 -15.03 -5.54
C ARG A 53 8.53 -14.36 -6.75
N ALA A 54 9.71 -13.82 -6.51
CA ALA A 54 10.52 -13.24 -7.58
C ALA A 54 12.01 -13.54 -7.33
N SER A 55 12.81 -13.45 -8.38
CA SER A 55 14.26 -13.62 -8.27
C SER A 55 14.85 -12.56 -7.33
N ALA A 56 15.54 -13.00 -6.28
CA ALA A 56 16.20 -12.09 -5.35
C ALA A 56 17.24 -11.20 -6.06
N ASP A 57 17.98 -11.74 -7.04
CA ASP A 57 18.98 -10.97 -7.79
C ASP A 57 18.33 -9.93 -8.70
N ALA A 58 17.19 -10.26 -9.32
CA ALA A 58 16.42 -9.30 -10.10
C ALA A 58 15.90 -8.16 -9.21
N LEU A 59 15.34 -8.47 -8.05
CA LEU A 59 14.87 -7.44 -7.11
C LEU A 59 16.01 -6.57 -6.58
N ARG A 60 17.16 -7.17 -6.19
CA ARG A 60 18.33 -6.42 -5.70
C ARG A 60 18.86 -5.41 -6.71
N SER A 61 18.81 -5.72 -8.02
CA SER A 61 19.29 -4.81 -9.06
C SER A 61 18.50 -3.49 -9.13
N HIS A 62 17.31 -3.43 -8.53
CA HIS A 62 16.44 -2.26 -8.46
C HIS A 62 16.48 -1.53 -7.10
N LEU A 63 17.30 -2.01 -6.16
CA LEU A 63 17.40 -1.38 -4.84
C LEU A 63 18.60 -0.42 -4.79
N PRO A 64 18.47 0.71 -4.08
CA PRO A 64 19.60 1.60 -3.83
C PRO A 64 20.59 0.98 -2.84
N GLU A 65 21.81 1.51 -2.83
CA GLU A 65 22.82 1.15 -1.83
C GLU A 65 22.33 1.37 -0.39
N GLY A 66 22.66 0.46 0.51
CA GLY A 66 22.26 0.51 1.91
C GLY A 66 20.89 -0.07 2.21
N LEU A 67 20.18 -0.58 1.20
CA LEU A 67 18.91 -1.27 1.37
C LEU A 67 19.08 -2.76 1.01
N GLU A 68 18.73 -3.63 1.93
CA GLU A 68 18.83 -5.08 1.76
C GLU A 68 17.45 -5.68 1.55
N LEU A 69 17.34 -6.75 0.74
CA LEU A 69 16.11 -7.52 0.66
C LEU A 69 15.83 -8.21 1.98
N ASP A 70 14.59 -8.12 2.42
CA ASP A 70 14.05 -8.89 3.53
C ASP A 70 13.40 -10.15 2.95
N LEU A 71 13.91 -11.32 3.31
CA LEU A 71 13.50 -12.61 2.77
C LEU A 71 12.63 -13.36 3.78
N PHE A 72 11.67 -14.10 3.29
CA PHE A 72 10.91 -15.06 4.08
C PHE A 72 11.29 -16.48 3.65
N GLU A 73 11.87 -17.27 4.58
CA GLU A 73 12.37 -18.63 4.29
C GLU A 73 13.29 -18.68 3.05
N ASP A 74 14.23 -17.72 2.97
CA ASP A 74 15.18 -17.53 1.87
C ASP A 74 14.53 -17.11 0.52
N GLU A 75 13.22 -16.86 0.49
CA GLU A 75 12.48 -16.45 -0.70
C GLU A 75 12.23 -14.94 -0.72
N ALA A 76 12.38 -14.35 -1.90
CA ALA A 76 12.11 -12.94 -2.13
C ALA A 76 10.71 -12.73 -2.74
N TRP A 77 10.05 -11.66 -2.34
CA TRP A 77 8.65 -11.41 -2.65
C TRP A 77 8.42 -10.04 -3.29
N ILE A 78 7.49 -10.01 -4.23
CA ILE A 78 6.95 -8.79 -4.82
C ILE A 78 5.44 -8.76 -4.62
N GLY A 79 4.90 -7.58 -4.31
CA GLY A 79 3.47 -7.36 -4.15
C GLY A 79 2.93 -6.35 -5.14
N VAL A 80 1.72 -6.60 -5.65
CA VAL A 80 0.91 -5.63 -6.38
C VAL A 80 -0.39 -5.44 -5.59
N THR A 81 -0.64 -4.20 -5.18
CA THR A 81 -1.67 -3.90 -4.19
C THR A 81 -2.57 -2.79 -4.71
N PRO A 82 -3.69 -3.10 -5.38
CA PRO A 82 -4.72 -2.13 -5.74
C PRO A 82 -5.64 -1.85 -4.55
N PHE A 83 -6.03 -0.58 -4.37
CA PHE A 83 -6.93 -0.14 -3.29
C PHE A 83 -7.52 1.23 -3.59
N ARG A 84 -8.39 1.68 -2.72
CA ARG A 84 -8.94 3.04 -2.71
C ARG A 84 -8.41 3.78 -1.50
N VAL A 85 -7.78 4.93 -1.72
CA VAL A 85 -7.50 5.90 -0.66
C VAL A 85 -8.76 6.69 -0.38
N THR A 86 -9.11 6.85 0.89
CA THR A 86 -10.15 7.76 1.37
C THR A 86 -9.68 8.51 2.59
N GLY A 87 -10.37 9.58 2.96
CA GLY A 87 -10.06 10.32 4.18
C GLY A 87 -8.64 10.89 4.25
N LEU A 88 -7.95 11.06 3.10
CA LEU A 88 -6.62 11.68 3.06
C LEU A 88 -6.67 13.10 3.64
N ARG A 89 -5.83 13.35 4.63
CA ARG A 89 -5.76 14.65 5.31
C ARG A 89 -4.39 14.92 5.93
N ALA A 90 -4.04 16.18 6.07
CA ALA A 90 -2.99 16.56 7.00
C ALA A 90 -3.51 16.48 8.44
N ARG A 91 -2.62 16.23 9.42
CA ARG A 91 -2.96 16.21 10.83
C ARG A 91 -3.60 17.54 11.25
N GLY A 92 -4.70 17.46 12.00
CA GLY A 92 -5.44 18.64 12.48
C GLY A 92 -6.38 19.28 11.44
N LEU A 93 -6.36 18.81 10.18
CA LEU A 93 -7.28 19.28 9.17
C LEU A 93 -8.31 18.20 8.81
N PRO A 94 -9.51 18.58 8.37
CA PRO A 94 -10.49 17.64 7.82
C PRO A 94 -10.06 17.18 6.42
N PRO A 95 -10.54 16.01 5.95
CA PRO A 95 -10.36 15.58 4.56
C PRO A 95 -11.03 16.59 3.60
N LEU A 96 -10.34 16.91 2.51
CA LEU A 96 -10.90 17.78 1.47
C LEU A 96 -11.65 16.93 0.43
N PRO A 97 -12.96 17.13 0.17
CA PRO A 97 -13.80 16.20 -0.58
C PRO A 97 -13.30 15.82 -1.97
N VAL A 98 -12.60 16.73 -2.66
CA VAL A 98 -12.16 16.53 -4.06
C VAL A 98 -10.83 15.77 -4.17
N ILE A 99 -10.00 15.79 -3.13
CA ILE A 99 -8.63 15.25 -3.18
C ILE A 99 -8.38 14.13 -2.17
N SER A 100 -9.35 13.86 -1.31
CA SER A 100 -9.21 12.89 -0.22
C SER A 100 -9.66 11.48 -0.58
N SER A 101 -10.12 11.24 -1.82
CA SER A 101 -10.53 9.92 -2.29
C SER A 101 -10.09 9.71 -3.74
N PHE A 102 -9.31 8.65 -3.99
CA PHE A 102 -8.82 8.27 -5.31
C PHE A 102 -8.38 6.79 -5.30
N LEU A 103 -8.26 6.22 -6.49
CA LEU A 103 -7.71 4.87 -6.67
C LEU A 103 -6.18 4.92 -6.71
N GLU A 104 -5.55 3.89 -6.12
CA GLU A 104 -4.11 3.71 -6.14
C GLU A 104 -3.77 2.22 -6.30
N VAL A 105 -2.73 1.92 -7.08
CA VAL A 105 -2.08 0.61 -7.08
C VAL A 105 -0.59 0.79 -6.90
N ASN A 106 -0.01 0.07 -5.96
CA ASN A 106 1.44 0.07 -5.79
C ASN A 106 2.06 -1.27 -6.15
N THR A 107 3.31 -1.21 -6.60
CA THR A 107 4.20 -2.37 -6.78
C THR A 107 5.34 -2.23 -5.81
N ARG A 108 5.55 -3.24 -4.96
CA ARG A 108 6.46 -3.14 -3.82
C ARG A 108 7.23 -4.43 -3.57
N THR A 109 8.36 -4.28 -2.88
CA THR A 109 9.10 -5.40 -2.30
C THR A 109 9.43 -5.11 -0.82
N TYR A 110 9.97 -6.10 -0.16
CA TYR A 110 10.24 -6.11 1.27
C TYR A 110 11.73 -5.96 1.49
N VAL A 111 12.08 -5.04 2.37
CA VAL A 111 13.47 -4.60 2.55
C VAL A 111 13.77 -4.31 4.00
N THR A 112 15.05 -4.25 4.33
CA THR A 112 15.52 -3.82 5.64
C THR A 112 16.70 -2.85 5.51
N ALA A 113 16.78 -1.89 6.41
CA ALA A 113 17.95 -1.06 6.63
C ALA A 113 18.13 -0.80 8.12
N GLY A 114 19.34 -0.99 8.63
CA GLY A 114 19.64 -0.84 10.05
C GLY A 114 18.80 -1.75 10.95
N GLY A 115 18.44 -2.95 10.46
CA GLY A 115 17.63 -3.93 11.19
C GLY A 115 16.14 -3.59 11.30
N LYS A 116 15.63 -2.60 10.54
CA LYS A 116 14.19 -2.28 10.50
C LYS A 116 13.56 -2.78 9.20
N PRO A 117 12.66 -3.78 9.26
CA PRO A 117 11.91 -4.25 8.09
C PRO A 117 10.91 -3.19 7.62
N GLY A 118 10.81 -3.02 6.31
CA GLY A 118 9.93 -2.03 5.69
C GLY A 118 9.61 -2.37 4.23
N ILE A 119 9.06 -1.40 3.54
CA ILE A 119 8.62 -1.52 2.15
C ILE A 119 9.46 -0.61 1.27
N TRP A 120 9.87 -1.13 0.10
CA TRP A 120 10.36 -0.36 -1.03
C TRP A 120 9.34 -0.40 -2.16
N PHE A 121 8.95 0.79 -2.67
CA PHE A 121 8.02 0.90 -3.79
C PHE A 121 8.79 1.04 -5.11
N PHE A 122 8.51 0.17 -6.05
CA PHE A 122 8.96 0.34 -7.44
C PHE A 122 8.09 1.37 -8.17
N SER A 123 6.79 1.38 -7.88
CA SER A 123 5.85 2.39 -8.38
C SER A 123 4.59 2.48 -7.51
N LEU A 124 3.97 3.67 -7.56
CA LEU A 124 2.64 3.92 -7.03
C LEU A 124 1.86 4.68 -8.13
N ASP A 125 0.89 4.01 -8.72
CA ASP A 125 0.05 4.58 -9.77
C ASP A 125 -1.25 5.08 -9.15
N ALA A 126 -1.62 6.34 -9.38
CA ALA A 126 -2.81 6.94 -8.80
C ALA A 126 -3.59 7.78 -9.82
N GLU A 127 -4.92 7.85 -9.66
CA GLU A 127 -5.77 8.64 -10.56
C GLU A 127 -5.74 10.15 -10.29
N SER A 128 -5.27 10.58 -9.12
CA SER A 128 -5.26 11.97 -8.70
C SER A 128 -3.93 12.67 -9.02
N ASP A 129 -3.92 13.56 -10.00
CA ASP A 129 -2.73 14.37 -10.35
C ASP A 129 -2.21 15.19 -9.17
N LEU A 130 -3.11 15.73 -8.34
CA LEU A 130 -2.73 16.50 -7.16
C LEU A 130 -2.07 15.63 -6.09
N ALA A 131 -2.61 14.43 -5.85
CA ALA A 131 -2.03 13.46 -4.91
C ALA A 131 -0.64 13.01 -5.38
N VAL A 132 -0.49 12.70 -6.68
CA VAL A 132 0.79 12.35 -7.31
C VAL A 132 1.85 13.44 -7.09
N LYS A 133 1.52 14.70 -7.38
CA LYS A 133 2.44 15.84 -7.20
C LYS A 133 2.81 16.07 -5.74
N ALA A 134 1.83 15.99 -4.84
CA ALA A 134 2.06 16.16 -3.41
C ALA A 134 2.95 15.06 -2.83
N ALA A 135 2.69 13.80 -3.16
CA ALA A 135 3.46 12.66 -2.66
C ALA A 135 4.90 12.62 -3.21
N ARG A 136 5.10 12.92 -4.50
CA ARG A 136 6.45 13.08 -5.08
C ARG A 136 7.26 14.15 -4.35
N ARG A 137 6.62 15.26 -4.00
CA ARG A 137 7.30 16.38 -3.30
C ARG A 137 7.62 16.03 -1.84
N ALA A 138 6.64 15.47 -1.12
CA ALA A 138 6.72 15.26 0.33
C ALA A 138 7.49 13.99 0.72
N TYR A 139 7.28 12.90 -0.02
CA TYR A 139 7.81 11.57 0.31
C TYR A 139 8.83 11.03 -0.69
N LYS A 140 9.09 11.75 -1.81
CA LYS A 140 10.05 11.32 -2.85
C LYS A 140 9.75 9.93 -3.43
N LEU A 141 8.51 9.52 -3.35
CA LEU A 141 8.06 8.21 -3.84
C LEU A 141 7.81 8.24 -5.36
N PRO A 142 8.00 7.11 -6.06
CA PRO A 142 7.85 6.98 -7.50
C PRO A 142 6.36 6.89 -7.91
N TYR A 143 5.61 7.97 -7.68
CA TYR A 143 4.22 8.05 -8.08
C TYR A 143 4.07 8.34 -9.57
N PHE A 144 3.08 7.71 -10.19
CA PHE A 144 2.69 7.93 -11.59
C PHE A 144 1.20 8.26 -11.67
N LEU A 145 0.85 9.10 -12.62
CA LEU A 145 -0.56 9.34 -12.95
C LEU A 145 -1.07 8.17 -13.80
N ALA A 146 -2.25 7.67 -13.49
CA ALA A 146 -2.88 6.56 -14.21
C ALA A 146 -4.36 6.82 -14.48
N ASP A 147 -4.86 6.23 -15.56
CA ASP A 147 -6.29 6.07 -15.79
C ASP A 147 -6.77 4.85 -15.01
N MET A 148 -7.70 5.06 -14.08
CA MET A 148 -8.11 4.02 -13.16
C MET A 148 -9.64 3.92 -13.06
N ARG A 149 -10.11 2.70 -12.80
CA ARG A 149 -11.51 2.43 -12.52
C ARG A 149 -11.65 1.28 -11.55
N ALA A 150 -12.57 1.39 -10.60
CA ALA A 150 -12.92 0.29 -9.70
C ALA A 150 -14.44 0.27 -9.50
N GLU A 151 -15.06 -0.89 -9.73
CA GLU A 151 -16.51 -1.08 -9.64
C GLU A 151 -16.84 -2.49 -9.15
N TRP A 152 -17.72 -2.58 -8.17
CA TRP A 152 -18.31 -3.86 -7.77
C TRP A 152 -19.32 -4.33 -8.84
N ARG A 153 -19.04 -5.49 -9.41
CA ARG A 153 -19.91 -6.14 -10.39
C ARG A 153 -19.93 -7.64 -10.15
N ASP A 154 -21.11 -8.23 -10.10
CA ASP A 154 -21.31 -9.68 -9.93
C ASP A 154 -20.58 -10.27 -8.72
N GLY A 155 -20.54 -9.53 -7.60
CA GLY A 155 -19.91 -9.94 -6.34
C GLY A 155 -18.37 -9.88 -6.33
N ARG A 156 -17.75 -9.28 -7.36
CA ARG A 156 -16.30 -9.03 -7.45
C ARG A 156 -16.03 -7.55 -7.62
N LEU A 157 -14.95 -7.04 -7.04
CA LEU A 157 -14.42 -5.73 -7.38
C LEU A 157 -13.56 -5.86 -8.64
N ARG A 158 -14.03 -5.26 -9.75
CA ARG A 158 -13.23 -5.12 -10.96
C ARG A 158 -12.40 -3.86 -10.86
N TYR A 159 -11.08 -4.02 -10.96
CA TYR A 159 -10.12 -2.96 -10.82
C TYR A 159 -9.25 -2.87 -12.06
N GLU A 160 -9.16 -1.68 -12.63
CA GLU A 160 -8.38 -1.38 -13.83
C GLU A 160 -7.47 -0.19 -13.56
N SER A 161 -6.22 -0.29 -13.99
CA SER A 161 -5.23 0.79 -13.97
C SER A 161 -4.40 0.75 -15.24
N THR A 162 -4.17 1.92 -15.84
CA THR A 162 -3.24 2.08 -16.97
C THR A 162 -2.43 3.35 -16.75
N ARG A 163 -1.11 3.21 -16.62
CA ARG A 163 -0.19 4.32 -16.37
C ARG A 163 -0.17 5.30 -17.54
N ARG A 164 -0.20 6.59 -17.22
CA ARG A 164 -0.04 7.68 -18.17
C ARG A 164 1.43 8.09 -18.26
N GLY A 165 2.04 7.80 -19.39
CA GLY A 165 3.44 8.18 -19.65
C GLY A 165 4.48 7.32 -18.92
N GLY A 166 5.72 7.42 -19.34
CA GLY A 166 6.81 6.58 -18.84
C GLY A 166 6.75 5.14 -19.36
N GLU A 167 7.32 4.23 -18.60
CA GLU A 167 7.25 2.78 -18.89
C GLU A 167 5.80 2.30 -18.73
N ARG A 168 5.34 1.50 -19.72
CA ARG A 168 3.98 0.98 -19.70
C ARG A 168 3.77 0.08 -18.48
N ALA A 169 2.76 0.38 -17.69
CA ALA A 169 2.30 -0.48 -16.61
C ALA A 169 0.77 -0.49 -16.60
N ALA A 170 0.20 -1.67 -16.47
CA ALA A 170 -1.24 -1.88 -16.43
C ALA A 170 -1.60 -3.04 -15.48
N LEU A 171 -2.73 -2.89 -14.83
CA LEU A 171 -3.36 -3.93 -14.03
C LEU A 171 -4.82 -4.04 -14.44
N ARG A 172 -5.30 -5.27 -14.68
CA ARG A 172 -6.72 -5.58 -14.81
C ARG A 172 -7.01 -6.84 -14.01
N VAL A 173 -7.79 -6.68 -12.95
CA VAL A 173 -8.07 -7.75 -12.00
C VAL A 173 -9.48 -7.67 -11.47
N GLY A 174 -10.12 -8.83 -11.32
CA GLY A 174 -11.38 -8.99 -10.60
C GLY A 174 -11.15 -9.79 -9.32
N TYR A 175 -11.48 -9.24 -8.15
CA TYR A 175 -11.21 -9.91 -6.87
C TYR A 175 -12.36 -9.78 -5.87
N ARG A 176 -12.37 -10.69 -4.88
CA ARG A 176 -13.30 -10.65 -3.75
C ARG A 176 -12.74 -11.40 -2.54
N PRO A 177 -13.19 -11.10 -1.33
CA PRO A 177 -12.97 -11.96 -0.17
C PRO A 177 -13.76 -13.26 -0.31
N ILE A 178 -13.20 -14.38 0.21
CA ILE A 178 -13.82 -15.71 0.19
C ILE A 178 -13.93 -16.36 1.57
N GLY A 179 -13.61 -15.65 2.64
CA GLY A 179 -13.65 -16.18 4.01
C GLY A 179 -13.80 -15.09 5.05
N ASP A 180 -13.79 -15.51 6.29
CA ASP A 180 -13.84 -14.63 7.45
C ASP A 180 -12.50 -13.90 7.64
N VAL A 181 -12.53 -12.84 8.46
CA VAL A 181 -11.31 -12.15 8.89
C VAL A 181 -10.45 -13.09 9.71
N ILE A 182 -9.16 -13.13 9.39
CA ILE A 182 -8.14 -13.91 10.09
C ILE A 182 -7.11 -12.97 10.72
N ASP A 183 -6.62 -13.37 11.89
CA ASP A 183 -5.43 -12.76 12.47
C ASP A 183 -4.19 -13.47 11.91
N ALA A 184 -3.31 -12.75 11.26
CA ALA A 184 -2.09 -13.33 10.71
C ALA A 184 -1.13 -13.71 11.86
N ASP A 185 -0.80 -15.01 11.95
CA ASP A 185 0.21 -15.49 12.89
C ASP A 185 1.53 -14.74 12.67
N PRO A 186 2.19 -14.23 13.73
CA PRO A 186 3.45 -13.48 13.59
C PRO A 186 4.58 -14.22 12.87
N SER A 187 4.57 -15.54 12.83
CA SER A 187 5.52 -16.36 12.09
C SER A 187 5.12 -16.65 10.65
N SER A 188 3.92 -16.23 10.23
CA SER A 188 3.38 -16.56 8.91
C SER A 188 3.90 -15.65 7.81
N LEU A 189 3.87 -16.17 6.58
CA LEU A 189 4.13 -15.36 5.38
C LEU A 189 3.13 -14.20 5.24
N ALA A 190 1.87 -14.38 5.62
CA ALA A 190 0.87 -13.31 5.58
C ALA A 190 1.29 -12.13 6.46
N HIS A 191 1.69 -12.38 7.70
CA HIS A 191 2.21 -11.35 8.62
C HIS A 191 3.46 -10.68 8.04
N PHE A 192 4.44 -11.46 7.56
CA PHE A 192 5.66 -10.93 6.95
C PHE A 192 5.37 -9.96 5.81
N LEU A 193 4.39 -10.26 4.95
CA LEU A 193 4.06 -9.46 3.76
C LEU A 193 3.15 -8.25 4.06
N THR A 194 2.43 -8.24 5.17
CA THR A 194 1.43 -7.21 5.45
C THR A 194 1.76 -6.31 6.63
N GLU A 195 2.40 -6.84 7.68
CA GLU A 195 2.68 -6.08 8.91
C GLU A 195 3.99 -5.28 8.78
N ARG A 196 3.94 -4.21 7.98
CA ARG A 196 5.08 -3.33 7.68
C ARG A 196 4.81 -1.91 8.15
N TYR A 197 5.67 -1.42 9.03
CA TYR A 197 5.46 -0.17 9.76
C TYR A 197 6.39 0.97 9.33
N CYS A 198 7.10 0.80 8.23
CA CYS A 198 7.81 1.90 7.57
C CYS A 198 7.97 1.66 6.06
N LEU A 199 8.18 2.74 5.34
CA LEU A 199 8.60 2.74 3.94
C LEU A 199 9.98 3.36 3.82
N TYR A 200 10.70 2.94 2.78
CA TYR A 200 11.98 3.50 2.37
C TYR A 200 11.86 4.20 1.03
N THR A 201 12.63 5.25 0.84
CA THR A 201 12.78 5.97 -0.42
C THR A 201 14.17 6.57 -0.51
N GLU A 202 14.55 7.07 -1.68
CA GLU A 202 15.81 7.77 -1.89
C GLU A 202 15.56 9.24 -2.26
N ASP A 203 16.31 10.14 -1.67
CA ASP A 203 16.32 11.56 -2.02
C ASP A 203 17.77 12.04 -2.17
N ALA A 204 18.17 12.39 -3.41
CA ALA A 204 19.51 12.86 -3.73
C ALA A 204 20.64 11.92 -3.28
N GLY A 205 20.51 10.62 -3.53
CA GLY A 205 21.48 9.58 -3.18
C GLY A 205 21.52 9.25 -1.69
N ARG A 206 20.53 9.70 -0.90
CA ARG A 206 20.44 9.38 0.52
C ARG A 206 19.18 8.57 0.80
N LEU A 207 19.37 7.46 1.51
CA LEU A 207 18.26 6.63 1.96
C LEU A 207 17.44 7.38 3.02
N LYS A 208 16.14 7.42 2.82
CA LYS A 208 15.16 8.03 3.71
C LYS A 208 14.13 7.01 4.16
N ARG A 209 13.51 7.27 5.31
CA ARG A 209 12.44 6.44 5.86
C ARG A 209 11.30 7.30 6.37
N ALA A 210 10.06 6.86 6.12
CA ALA A 210 8.87 7.35 6.82
C ALA A 210 8.25 6.21 7.63
N GLU A 211 7.93 6.50 8.89
CA GLU A 211 7.18 5.57 9.73
C GLU A 211 5.71 5.59 9.32
N ILE A 212 5.09 4.41 9.36
CA ILE A 212 3.67 4.18 9.13
C ILE A 212 3.12 3.49 10.37
N HIS A 213 1.90 3.82 10.75
CA HIS A 213 1.18 3.06 11.76
C HIS A 213 -0.22 2.73 11.27
N HIS A 214 -0.61 1.51 11.52
CA HIS A 214 -1.95 0.95 11.38
C HIS A 214 -2.13 -0.12 12.45
N GLU A 215 -3.35 -0.46 12.78
CA GLU A 215 -3.65 -1.66 13.56
C GLU A 215 -3.32 -2.91 12.75
N PRO A 216 -3.25 -4.12 13.35
CA PRO A 216 -3.10 -5.37 12.61
C PRO A 216 -4.12 -5.46 11.47
N TRP A 217 -3.68 -5.93 10.32
CA TRP A 217 -4.55 -6.00 9.15
C TRP A 217 -5.72 -6.96 9.36
N PRO A 218 -6.99 -6.53 9.19
CA PRO A 218 -8.13 -7.44 9.16
C PRO A 218 -8.15 -8.20 7.82
N LEU A 219 -7.26 -9.17 7.70
CA LEU A 219 -7.09 -9.93 6.46
C LEU A 219 -8.20 -10.94 6.26
N GLN A 220 -8.68 -11.06 5.03
CA GLN A 220 -9.56 -12.13 4.60
C GLN A 220 -8.88 -12.90 3.46
N PRO A 221 -8.97 -14.23 3.40
CA PRO A 221 -8.58 -14.95 2.19
C PRO A 221 -9.32 -14.36 0.97
N ALA A 222 -8.64 -14.28 -0.16
CA ALA A 222 -9.21 -13.70 -1.37
C ALA A 222 -9.03 -14.63 -2.56
N GLU A 223 -9.89 -14.47 -3.56
CA GLU A 223 -9.66 -14.97 -4.90
C GLU A 223 -9.56 -13.80 -5.87
N ALA A 224 -8.70 -13.94 -6.86
CA ALA A 224 -8.51 -12.94 -7.89
C ALA A 224 -8.37 -13.60 -9.27
N GLU A 225 -8.96 -12.96 -10.26
CA GLU A 225 -8.80 -13.26 -11.68
C GLU A 225 -8.00 -12.11 -12.31
N ILE A 226 -6.73 -12.38 -12.61
CA ILE A 226 -5.79 -11.37 -13.12
C ILE A 226 -5.72 -11.51 -14.63
N GLU A 227 -6.36 -10.60 -15.36
CA GLU A 227 -6.38 -10.58 -16.82
C GLU A 227 -5.12 -9.93 -17.41
N GLU A 228 -4.57 -8.93 -16.73
CA GLU A 228 -3.35 -8.23 -17.13
C GLU A 228 -2.61 -7.74 -15.88
N ASN A 229 -1.30 -8.00 -15.80
CA ASN A 229 -0.42 -7.46 -14.78
C ASN A 229 0.96 -7.19 -15.38
N THR A 230 1.20 -5.96 -15.78
CA THR A 230 2.50 -5.46 -16.24
C THR A 230 3.04 -4.39 -15.29
N MET A 231 2.64 -4.46 -14.01
CA MET A 231 3.05 -3.53 -12.96
C MET A 231 4.49 -3.73 -12.48
N PRO A 232 5.04 -4.98 -12.39
CA PRO A 232 6.42 -5.18 -12.01
C PRO A 232 7.39 -4.46 -12.96
N PRO A 233 8.52 -3.93 -12.45
CA PRO A 233 9.55 -3.31 -13.29
C PRO A 233 10.12 -4.28 -14.34
N SER A 234 10.60 -3.75 -15.46
CA SER A 234 11.33 -4.53 -16.46
C SER A 234 12.46 -5.35 -15.84
N GLY A 235 12.56 -6.62 -16.24
CA GLY A 235 13.55 -7.56 -15.72
C GLY A 235 13.14 -8.31 -14.46
N ILE A 236 11.97 -7.99 -13.87
CA ILE A 236 11.39 -8.77 -12.78
C ILE A 236 10.28 -9.65 -13.37
N GLU A 237 10.54 -10.94 -13.45
CA GLU A 237 9.56 -11.93 -13.86
C GLU A 237 8.85 -12.50 -12.64
N LEU A 238 7.53 -12.63 -12.73
CA LEU A 238 6.73 -13.33 -11.72
C LEU A 238 6.87 -14.83 -11.98
N LEU A 239 7.32 -15.58 -10.98
CA LEU A 239 7.71 -16.99 -11.18
C LEU A 239 6.52 -17.94 -11.35
N GLU A 240 5.33 -17.55 -10.87
CA GLU A 240 4.13 -18.38 -10.82
C GLU A 240 2.87 -17.52 -10.91
N GLU A 241 1.69 -18.13 -10.80
CA GLU A 241 0.47 -17.41 -10.44
C GLU A 241 0.61 -16.79 -9.04
N ALA A 242 -0.25 -15.83 -8.69
CA ALA A 242 -0.19 -15.17 -7.38
C ALA A 242 -0.21 -16.21 -6.26
N SER A 243 0.89 -16.31 -5.51
CA SER A 243 1.09 -17.34 -4.50
C SER A 243 0.30 -17.09 -3.22
N LEU A 244 -0.05 -15.81 -2.96
CA LEU A 244 -0.81 -15.41 -1.78
C LEU A 244 -1.73 -14.25 -2.11
N LEU A 245 -3.01 -14.42 -1.79
CA LEU A 245 -4.06 -13.42 -2.02
C LEU A 245 -4.82 -13.16 -0.72
N HIS A 246 -4.82 -11.90 -0.28
CA HIS A 246 -5.66 -11.45 0.83
C HIS A 246 -6.41 -10.18 0.46
N PHE A 247 -7.59 -10.03 1.04
CA PHE A 247 -8.40 -8.83 0.97
C PHE A 247 -8.44 -8.16 2.35
N SER A 248 -8.42 -6.84 2.36
CA SER A 248 -8.77 -6.06 3.55
C SER A 248 -9.83 -5.04 3.19
N ALA A 249 -10.94 -5.08 3.90
CA ALA A 249 -12.07 -4.18 3.62
C ALA A 249 -11.73 -2.72 3.93
N ARG A 250 -10.95 -2.49 5.00
CA ARG A 250 -10.55 -1.15 5.45
C ARG A 250 -9.37 -1.22 6.40
N GLN A 251 -8.47 -0.22 6.29
CA GLN A 251 -7.41 0.05 7.24
C GLN A 251 -7.22 1.55 7.42
N ASP A 252 -7.25 2.03 8.66
CA ASP A 252 -6.91 3.41 9.00
C ASP A 252 -5.41 3.52 9.27
N VAL A 253 -4.78 4.56 8.69
CA VAL A 253 -3.32 4.68 8.64
C VAL A 253 -2.89 6.10 9.00
N VAL A 254 -1.84 6.22 9.79
CA VAL A 254 -1.14 7.49 10.02
C VAL A 254 0.33 7.39 9.63
N ILE A 255 0.87 8.45 9.05
CA ILE A 255 2.19 8.49 8.44
C ILE A 255 2.98 9.67 9.00
N TRP A 256 4.25 9.44 9.33
CA TRP A 256 5.17 10.47 9.80
C TRP A 256 5.94 11.11 8.66
N GLN A 257 6.58 12.22 8.99
CA GLN A 257 7.45 12.92 8.06
C GLN A 257 8.66 12.05 7.67
N LEU A 258 9.08 12.20 6.43
CA LEU A 258 10.30 11.57 5.92
C LEU A 258 11.53 12.06 6.68
N ARG A 259 12.43 11.13 7.06
CA ARG A 259 13.69 11.39 7.76
C ARG A 259 14.82 10.54 7.19
N ASP A 260 16.06 10.78 7.58
CA ASP A 260 17.18 9.90 7.26
C ASP A 260 16.93 8.49 7.85
N ALA A 261 17.25 7.45 7.08
CA ALA A 261 17.00 6.06 7.45
C ALA A 261 18.05 5.54 8.43
#